data_1f4bf91133ea9900e832df9fd784df12
#
_entry.id   1f4bf91133ea9900e832df9fd784df12
#
_cell.length_a   1.000
_cell.length_b   1.000
_cell.length_c   1.000
_cell.angle_alpha   90.00
_cell.angle_beta   90.00
_cell.angle_gamma   90.00
#
_symmetry.space_group_name_H-M   'P 1'
#
loop_
_entity.id
_entity.type
_entity.pdbx_description
1 polymer ?
#
loop_
_entity_poly.entity_id
_entity_poly.type
_entity_poly.pdbx_seq_one_letter_code
_entity_poly.pdbx_strand_id
1 'polypeptide(L)'
;AAYKLAKNLKAGEVLLLENTRFYDEETKGDPDFAQMLATLGDVYINDAFGSAHRAHCSTTQVANYFSPDKKMFGFLMQKEVENAERVMHNAEKPFTAIVGGAKVSDKILILENLLTIADHIIIGGGMAYTFLKAKGGQIGKSLCEDDKLDLARTLLEKAASRKVNIVLPTDSIVADQFSNDANAEESPSDQI
;
A
#
# COMPACT_ATOMS: atom_id res chain seq x y z
N ALA A 1 4.92 35.50 -2.51
CA ALA A 1 5.87 35.32 -3.63
C ALA A 1 5.26 34.46 -4.73
N ALA A 2 4.81 33.21 -4.45
CA ALA A 2 4.26 32.24 -5.42
C ALA A 2 3.10 32.79 -6.27
N TYR A 3 2.14 33.48 -5.65
CA TYR A 3 1.00 34.07 -6.37
C TYR A 3 1.43 35.03 -7.49
N LYS A 4 2.42 35.91 -7.24
CA LYS A 4 2.92 36.82 -8.26
C LYS A 4 3.60 36.10 -9.43
N LEU A 5 4.33 35.03 -9.13
CA LEU A 5 4.97 34.21 -10.15
C LEU A 5 3.91 33.47 -10.99
N ALA A 6 2.91 32.85 -10.35
CA ALA A 6 1.83 32.15 -11.05
C ALA A 6 1.05 33.10 -11.97
N LYS A 7 0.73 34.33 -11.53
CA LYS A 7 -0.01 35.31 -12.33
C LYS A 7 0.79 35.88 -13.52
N ASN A 8 2.10 35.77 -13.51
CA ASN A 8 2.97 36.24 -14.59
C ASN A 8 3.38 35.14 -15.58
N LEU A 9 2.94 33.87 -15.34
CA LEU A 9 3.21 32.77 -16.25
C LEU A 9 2.60 33.01 -17.62
N LYS A 10 3.40 32.76 -18.65
CA LYS A 10 2.97 32.79 -20.05
C LYS A 10 2.66 31.38 -20.54
N ALA A 11 1.96 31.28 -21.65
CA ALA A 11 1.66 29.99 -22.27
C ALA A 11 2.95 29.18 -22.52
N GLY A 12 2.97 27.92 -22.03
CA GLY A 12 4.11 27.02 -22.13
C GLY A 12 5.14 27.13 -21.00
N GLU A 13 5.01 28.10 -20.09
CA GLU A 13 5.88 28.20 -18.92
C GLU A 13 5.40 27.30 -17.77
N VAL A 14 6.34 26.81 -16.96
CA VAL A 14 6.11 25.97 -15.80
C VAL A 14 6.67 26.62 -14.55
N LEU A 15 5.90 26.66 -13.48
CA LEU A 15 6.33 27.08 -12.16
C LEU A 15 6.33 25.87 -11.21
N LEU A 16 7.51 25.45 -10.77
CA LEU A 16 7.65 24.48 -9.70
C LEU A 16 7.68 25.23 -8.37
N LEU A 17 6.76 24.90 -7.49
CA LEU A 17 6.74 25.43 -6.13
C LEU A 17 7.70 24.65 -5.23
N GLU A 18 8.11 25.27 -4.13
CA GLU A 18 8.86 24.63 -3.08
C GLU A 18 7.99 23.56 -2.38
N ASN A 19 8.64 22.64 -1.70
CA ASN A 19 7.98 21.56 -0.99
C ASN A 19 6.93 22.10 -0.01
N THR A 20 5.66 21.80 -0.29
CA THR A 20 4.54 22.26 0.54
C THR A 20 4.60 21.73 1.96
N ARG A 21 5.28 20.59 2.20
CA ARG A 21 5.43 19.99 3.55
C ARG A 21 6.39 20.74 4.46
N PHE A 22 7.06 21.79 3.99
CA PHE A 22 7.77 22.72 4.86
C PHE A 22 6.80 23.60 5.66
N TYR A 23 5.51 23.56 5.33
CA TYR A 23 4.45 24.27 6.04
C TYR A 23 3.62 23.25 6.83
N ASP A 24 3.47 23.47 8.14
CA ASP A 24 2.68 22.61 9.00
C ASP A 24 1.22 22.53 8.55
N GLU A 25 0.70 23.62 8.00
CA GLU A 25 -0.67 23.75 7.49
C GLU A 25 -0.97 22.71 6.42
N GLU A 26 0.01 22.36 5.58
CA GLU A 26 -0.12 21.36 4.52
C GLU A 26 -0.58 20.02 5.07
N THR A 27 0.12 19.50 6.09
CA THR A 27 -0.17 18.17 6.66
C THR A 27 -1.38 18.17 7.58
N LYS A 28 -1.74 19.33 8.15
CA LYS A 28 -2.95 19.52 8.97
C LYS A 28 -4.22 19.64 8.14
N GLY A 29 -4.10 19.83 6.83
CA GLY A 29 -5.26 20.04 5.95
C GLY A 29 -5.93 21.40 6.19
N ASP A 30 -5.14 22.44 6.49
CA ASP A 30 -5.63 23.77 6.83
C ASP A 30 -6.41 24.40 5.64
N PRO A 31 -7.65 24.85 5.86
CA PRO A 31 -8.50 25.35 4.77
C PRO A 31 -7.98 26.67 4.17
N ASP A 32 -7.39 27.56 4.98
CA ASP A 32 -6.90 28.85 4.49
C ASP A 32 -5.65 28.64 3.60
N PHE A 33 -4.78 27.72 4.01
CA PHE A 33 -3.64 27.34 3.19
C PHE A 33 -4.07 26.65 1.89
N ALA A 34 -5.08 25.77 1.94
CA ALA A 34 -5.65 25.15 0.75
C ALA A 34 -6.30 26.18 -0.20
N GLN A 35 -7.01 27.17 0.34
CA GLN A 35 -7.58 28.26 -0.44
C GLN A 35 -6.47 29.09 -1.11
N MET A 36 -5.39 29.38 -0.39
CA MET A 36 -4.24 30.08 -1.00
C MET A 36 -3.63 29.28 -2.15
N LEU A 37 -3.47 27.97 -2.01
CA LEU A 37 -3.01 27.09 -3.09
C LEU A 37 -3.96 27.13 -4.29
N ALA A 38 -5.26 27.10 -4.07
CA ALA A 38 -6.27 27.15 -5.13
C ALA A 38 -6.22 28.44 -5.96
N THR A 39 -5.73 29.57 -5.38
CA THR A 39 -5.59 30.83 -6.14
C THR A 39 -4.48 30.82 -7.19
N LEU A 40 -3.64 29.79 -7.21
CA LEU A 40 -2.50 29.69 -8.11
C LEU A 40 -2.87 29.17 -9.51
N GLY A 41 -4.06 28.57 -9.69
CA GLY A 41 -4.47 28.01 -10.97
C GLY A 41 -6.00 28.05 -11.16
N ASP A 42 -6.43 27.81 -12.39
CA ASP A 42 -7.84 27.80 -12.79
C ASP A 42 -8.42 26.38 -12.84
N VAL A 43 -7.56 25.37 -12.84
CA VAL A 43 -7.88 23.96 -12.89
C VAL A 43 -6.96 23.22 -11.91
N TYR A 44 -7.52 22.22 -11.23
CA TYR A 44 -6.76 21.34 -10.34
C TYR A 44 -6.64 19.93 -10.93
N ILE A 45 -5.40 19.45 -11.01
CA ILE A 45 -5.12 18.06 -11.43
C ILE A 45 -4.37 17.37 -10.31
N ASN A 46 -4.96 16.28 -9.76
CA ASN A 46 -4.26 15.43 -8.81
C ASN A 46 -3.59 14.27 -9.56
N ASP A 47 -2.27 14.23 -9.53
CA ASP A 47 -1.47 13.15 -10.12
C ASP A 47 -0.49 12.54 -9.11
N ALA A 48 -0.77 12.69 -7.82
CA ALA A 48 0.07 12.26 -6.70
C ALA A 48 -0.50 11.02 -6.00
N PHE A 49 -0.44 9.84 -6.64
CA PHE A 49 -1.00 8.60 -6.11
C PHE A 49 -0.38 8.22 -4.75
N GLY A 50 0.94 8.31 -4.60
CA GLY A 50 1.63 7.93 -3.37
C GLY A 50 1.18 8.69 -2.10
N SER A 51 0.60 9.88 -2.25
CA SER A 51 0.07 10.70 -1.16
C SER A 51 -1.46 10.82 -1.16
N ALA A 52 -2.17 10.19 -2.11
CA ALA A 52 -3.61 10.32 -2.27
C ALA A 52 -4.43 9.85 -1.06
N HIS A 53 -3.88 8.94 -0.25
CA HIS A 53 -4.50 8.45 0.99
C HIS A 53 -4.43 9.45 2.17
N ARG A 54 -3.81 10.61 1.99
CA ARG A 54 -3.63 11.64 3.03
C ARG A 54 -4.52 12.85 2.77
N ALA A 55 -5.22 13.32 3.81
CA ALA A 55 -6.08 14.50 3.73
C ALA A 55 -5.28 15.81 3.83
N HIS A 56 -4.19 15.94 3.07
CA HIS A 56 -3.36 17.15 3.05
C HIS A 56 -4.00 18.25 2.20
N CYS A 57 -3.52 19.49 2.37
CA CYS A 57 -4.02 20.64 1.62
C CYS A 57 -3.88 20.45 0.12
N SER A 58 -2.67 20.12 -0.37
CA SER A 58 -2.39 20.01 -1.80
C SER A 58 -3.01 18.78 -2.48
N THR A 59 -3.38 17.74 -1.73
CA THR A 59 -3.95 16.50 -2.29
C THR A 59 -5.46 16.41 -2.18
N THR A 60 -6.06 16.95 -1.12
CA THR A 60 -7.49 16.78 -0.84
C THR A 60 -8.20 18.11 -0.67
N GLN A 61 -7.73 18.96 0.24
CA GLN A 61 -8.48 20.16 0.63
C GLN A 61 -8.58 21.19 -0.50
N VAL A 62 -7.52 21.35 -1.29
CA VAL A 62 -7.48 22.27 -2.44
C VAL A 62 -8.59 21.97 -3.45
N ALA A 63 -8.95 20.70 -3.63
CA ALA A 63 -10.00 20.28 -4.57
C ALA A 63 -11.40 20.82 -4.21
N ASN A 64 -11.63 21.22 -2.95
CA ASN A 64 -12.88 21.79 -2.51
C ASN A 64 -13.15 23.21 -3.06
N TYR A 65 -12.10 23.88 -3.53
CA TYR A 65 -12.16 25.23 -4.11
C TYR A 65 -12.34 25.24 -5.62
N PHE A 66 -12.46 24.05 -6.26
CA PHE A 66 -12.70 23.91 -7.69
C PHE A 66 -14.07 23.26 -7.94
N SER A 67 -14.76 23.73 -8.97
CA SER A 67 -15.99 23.10 -9.45
C SER A 67 -15.69 21.70 -10.03
N PRO A 68 -16.68 20.81 -10.12
CA PRO A 68 -16.47 19.44 -10.63
C PRO A 68 -15.83 19.34 -12.00
N ASP A 69 -16.11 20.29 -12.89
CA ASP A 69 -15.55 20.39 -14.24
C ASP A 69 -14.10 20.94 -14.29
N LYS A 70 -13.60 21.46 -13.15
CA LYS A 70 -12.25 22.03 -13.02
C LYS A 70 -11.33 21.25 -12.12
N LYS A 71 -11.70 20.04 -11.72
CA LYS A 71 -10.86 19.14 -10.94
C LYS A 71 -10.89 17.74 -11.52
N MET A 72 -9.71 17.13 -11.68
CA MET A 72 -9.58 15.83 -12.32
C MET A 72 -8.35 15.08 -11.84
N PHE A 73 -8.27 13.82 -12.17
CA PHE A 73 -7.04 13.04 -12.02
C PHE A 73 -6.10 13.30 -13.19
N GLY A 74 -4.80 13.28 -12.91
CA GLY A 74 -3.78 13.16 -13.93
C GLY A 74 -3.63 11.71 -14.41
N PHE A 75 -2.78 11.49 -15.38
CA PHE A 75 -2.61 10.19 -16.04
C PHE A 75 -2.09 9.09 -15.13
N LEU A 76 -1.22 9.43 -14.15
CA LEU A 76 -0.74 8.45 -13.17
C LEU A 76 -1.89 7.99 -12.27
N MET A 77 -2.62 8.94 -11.67
CA MET A 77 -3.77 8.63 -10.82
C MET A 77 -4.83 7.81 -11.56
N GLN A 78 -5.15 8.19 -12.79
CA GLN A 78 -6.10 7.46 -13.63
C GLN A 78 -5.64 6.01 -13.82
N LYS A 79 -4.38 5.80 -14.22
CA LYS A 79 -3.83 4.45 -14.46
C LYS A 79 -3.83 3.59 -13.20
N GLU A 80 -3.51 4.16 -12.05
CA GLU A 80 -3.53 3.43 -10.77
C GLU A 80 -4.96 3.03 -10.37
N VAL A 81 -5.93 3.93 -10.53
CA VAL A 81 -7.34 3.64 -10.27
C VAL A 81 -7.86 2.56 -11.22
N GLU A 82 -7.60 2.68 -12.53
CA GLU A 82 -8.01 1.68 -13.53
C GLU A 82 -7.40 0.30 -13.24
N ASN A 83 -6.12 0.24 -12.83
CA ASN A 83 -5.48 -1.02 -12.47
C ASN A 83 -6.09 -1.61 -11.18
N ALA A 84 -6.38 -0.78 -10.17
CA ALA A 84 -7.03 -1.24 -8.95
C ALA A 84 -8.43 -1.80 -9.25
N GLU A 85 -9.23 -1.10 -10.05
CA GLU A 85 -10.56 -1.56 -10.46
C GLU A 85 -10.49 -2.88 -11.24
N ARG A 86 -9.52 -3.01 -12.15
CA ARG A 86 -9.32 -4.25 -12.91
C ARG A 86 -9.01 -5.43 -11.99
N VAL A 87 -8.16 -5.24 -10.98
CA VAL A 87 -7.81 -6.29 -10.01
C VAL A 87 -9.00 -6.63 -9.11
N MET A 88 -9.75 -5.61 -8.66
CA MET A 88 -10.85 -5.82 -7.71
C MET A 88 -12.11 -6.43 -8.35
N HIS A 89 -12.41 -6.09 -9.60
CA HIS A 89 -13.68 -6.44 -10.23
C HIS A 89 -13.57 -7.34 -11.46
N ASN A 90 -12.43 -7.30 -12.16
CA ASN A 90 -12.24 -7.97 -13.44
C ASN A 90 -10.85 -8.65 -13.52
N ALA A 91 -10.38 -9.26 -12.43
CA ALA A 91 -9.10 -9.97 -12.43
C ALA A 91 -9.08 -11.10 -13.45
N GLU A 92 -8.09 -11.08 -14.33
CA GLU A 92 -7.85 -12.17 -15.27
C GLU A 92 -7.41 -13.42 -14.50
N LYS A 93 -7.93 -14.60 -14.93
CA LYS A 93 -7.64 -15.88 -14.30
C LYS A 93 -6.51 -16.62 -15.05
N PRO A 94 -5.58 -17.31 -14.34
CA PRO A 94 -5.50 -17.44 -12.90
C PRO A 94 -4.97 -16.16 -12.23
N PHE A 95 -5.64 -15.69 -11.17
CA PHE A 95 -5.20 -14.53 -10.40
C PHE A 95 -4.35 -14.96 -9.20
N THR A 96 -3.10 -14.53 -9.18
CA THR A 96 -2.16 -14.76 -8.07
C THR A 96 -1.91 -13.47 -7.32
N ALA A 97 -2.23 -13.45 -6.03
CA ALA A 97 -1.91 -12.35 -5.13
C ALA A 97 -0.63 -12.67 -4.33
N ILE A 98 0.26 -11.68 -4.18
CA ILE A 98 1.44 -11.78 -3.32
C ILE A 98 1.24 -10.85 -2.14
N VAL A 99 1.23 -11.40 -0.93
CA VAL A 99 1.03 -10.64 0.31
C VAL A 99 2.24 -10.83 1.21
N GLY A 100 2.87 -9.74 1.61
CA GLY A 100 4.00 -9.75 2.52
C GLY A 100 3.86 -8.72 3.62
N GLY A 101 4.56 -8.94 4.72
CA GLY A 101 4.59 -8.04 5.88
C GLY A 101 5.10 -8.72 7.13
N ALA A 102 5.21 -7.95 8.21
CA ALA A 102 5.66 -8.48 9.49
C ALA A 102 4.55 -9.26 10.22
N LYS A 103 3.30 -8.77 10.15
CA LYS A 103 2.19 -9.25 10.98
C LYS A 103 1.00 -9.69 10.14
N VAL A 104 0.38 -10.81 10.53
CA VAL A 104 -0.89 -11.31 9.98
C VAL A 104 -2.03 -10.37 10.37
N SER A 105 -2.03 -9.89 11.62
CA SER A 105 -3.07 -9.01 12.16
C SER A 105 -3.33 -7.76 11.31
N ASP A 106 -2.27 -7.19 10.71
CA ASP A 106 -2.38 -6.00 9.87
C ASP A 106 -2.99 -6.28 8.48
N LYS A 107 -3.10 -7.55 8.09
CA LYS A 107 -3.49 -7.97 6.74
C LYS A 107 -4.75 -8.84 6.68
N ILE A 108 -5.43 -9.05 7.82
CA ILE A 108 -6.59 -9.96 7.90
C ILE A 108 -7.65 -9.63 6.86
N LEU A 109 -8.10 -8.38 6.84
CA LEU A 109 -9.15 -7.93 5.90
C LEU A 109 -8.73 -8.08 4.45
N ILE A 110 -7.46 -7.83 4.15
CA ILE A 110 -6.92 -8.00 2.80
C ILE A 110 -6.93 -9.48 2.42
N LEU A 111 -6.43 -10.36 3.30
CA LEU A 111 -6.43 -11.80 3.06
C LEU A 111 -7.84 -12.36 2.88
N GLU A 112 -8.79 -11.97 3.74
CA GLU A 112 -10.18 -12.40 3.63
C GLU A 112 -10.82 -11.97 2.30
N ASN A 113 -10.57 -10.75 1.85
CA ASN A 113 -11.03 -10.27 0.55
C ASN A 113 -10.36 -11.02 -0.60
N LEU A 114 -9.06 -11.24 -0.55
CA LEU A 114 -8.32 -11.99 -1.58
C LEU A 114 -8.82 -13.43 -1.70
N LEU A 115 -9.21 -14.08 -0.61
CA LEU A 115 -9.82 -15.41 -0.64
C LEU A 115 -11.14 -15.48 -1.44
N THR A 116 -11.73 -14.35 -1.80
CA THR A 116 -12.95 -14.31 -2.63
C THR A 116 -12.65 -14.18 -4.12
N ILE A 117 -11.46 -13.69 -4.49
CA ILE A 117 -11.15 -13.33 -5.88
C ILE A 117 -9.90 -14.02 -6.43
N ALA A 118 -8.93 -14.41 -5.57
CA ALA A 118 -7.67 -15.01 -6.00
C ALA A 118 -7.81 -16.54 -6.19
N ASP A 119 -7.00 -17.09 -7.08
CA ASP A 119 -6.80 -18.53 -7.23
C ASP A 119 -5.60 -18.99 -6.40
N HIS A 120 -4.58 -18.13 -6.29
CA HIS A 120 -3.39 -18.38 -5.50
C HIS A 120 -3.07 -17.16 -4.63
N ILE A 121 -2.63 -17.39 -3.40
CA ILE A 121 -2.11 -16.34 -2.50
C ILE A 121 -0.73 -16.78 -2.01
N ILE A 122 0.31 -16.06 -2.44
CA ILE A 122 1.67 -16.28 -1.95
C ILE A 122 1.86 -15.39 -0.72
N ILE A 123 2.18 -15.99 0.42
CA ILE A 123 2.44 -15.28 1.67
C ILE A 123 3.94 -15.27 1.93
N GLY A 124 4.52 -14.06 2.00
CA GLY A 124 5.92 -13.83 2.27
C GLY A 124 6.16 -12.92 3.49
N GLY A 125 7.43 -12.63 3.75
CA GLY A 125 7.84 -11.81 4.90
C GLY A 125 7.61 -12.49 6.24
N GLY A 126 7.78 -11.73 7.34
CA GLY A 126 7.68 -12.26 8.71
C GLY A 126 6.34 -12.92 9.04
N MET A 127 5.25 -12.46 8.42
CA MET A 127 3.93 -13.06 8.64
C MET A 127 3.83 -14.52 8.18
N ALA A 128 4.66 -14.97 7.24
CA ALA A 128 4.68 -16.35 6.78
C ALA A 128 5.00 -17.34 7.90
N TYR A 129 5.85 -16.96 8.85
CA TYR A 129 6.22 -17.82 9.97
C TYR A 129 5.07 -18.06 10.94
N THR A 130 4.12 -17.11 11.09
CA THR A 130 2.89 -17.35 11.85
C THR A 130 2.05 -18.44 11.20
N PHE A 131 1.93 -18.46 9.87
CA PHE A 131 1.24 -19.54 9.15
C PHE A 131 1.98 -20.88 9.22
N LEU A 132 3.33 -20.86 9.09
CA LEU A 132 4.15 -22.06 9.20
C LEU A 132 4.02 -22.70 10.58
N LYS A 133 4.11 -21.90 11.65
CA LYS A 133 3.91 -22.37 13.03
C LYS A 133 2.47 -22.86 13.26
N ALA A 134 1.46 -22.19 12.70
CA ALA A 134 0.07 -22.65 12.77
C ALA A 134 -0.14 -24.02 12.12
N LYS A 135 0.68 -24.38 11.13
CA LYS A 135 0.73 -25.72 10.51
C LYS A 135 1.56 -26.75 11.28
N GLY A 136 2.20 -26.34 12.37
CA GLY A 136 3.02 -27.23 13.21
C GLY A 136 4.54 -27.15 12.93
N GLY A 137 4.99 -26.22 12.09
CA GLY A 137 6.41 -26.00 11.82
C GLY A 137 7.15 -25.39 13.02
N GLN A 138 8.46 -25.63 13.05
CA GLN A 138 9.42 -25.04 14.00
C GLN A 138 10.10 -23.87 13.32
N ILE A 139 9.89 -22.67 13.85
CA ILE A 139 10.33 -21.40 13.22
C ILE A 139 11.46 -20.71 13.98
N GLY A 140 12.07 -21.39 14.97
CA GLY A 140 13.15 -20.86 15.79
C GLY A 140 12.78 -19.54 16.47
N LYS A 141 13.64 -18.54 16.31
CA LYS A 141 13.44 -17.17 16.81
C LYS A 141 12.81 -16.23 15.77
N SER A 142 12.29 -16.76 14.66
CA SER A 142 11.65 -15.97 13.63
C SER A 142 10.45 -15.23 14.16
N LEU A 143 10.14 -14.08 13.54
CA LEU A 143 9.00 -13.23 13.91
C LEU A 143 7.69 -14.02 13.84
N CYS A 144 6.90 -14.01 14.92
CA CYS A 144 5.63 -14.72 15.00
C CYS A 144 4.63 -13.99 15.89
N GLU A 145 3.36 -13.99 15.49
CA GLU A 145 2.24 -13.58 16.32
C GLU A 145 1.58 -14.82 16.93
N ASP A 146 2.03 -15.25 18.12
CA ASP A 146 1.54 -16.48 18.78
C ASP A 146 0.05 -16.40 19.14
N ASP A 147 -0.45 -15.20 19.43
CA ASP A 147 -1.86 -14.94 19.71
C ASP A 147 -2.74 -14.99 18.44
N LYS A 148 -2.16 -15.14 17.26
CA LYS A 148 -2.84 -15.20 15.95
C LYS A 148 -2.76 -16.58 15.27
N LEU A 149 -2.24 -17.61 15.93
CA LEU A 149 -2.11 -18.94 15.34
C LEU A 149 -3.47 -19.55 14.95
N ASP A 150 -4.49 -19.37 15.78
CA ASP A 150 -5.85 -19.86 15.48
C ASP A 150 -6.48 -19.10 14.31
N LEU A 151 -6.20 -17.80 14.22
CA LEU A 151 -6.60 -16.99 13.07
C LEU A 151 -5.93 -17.49 11.78
N ALA A 152 -4.63 -17.76 11.82
CA ALA A 152 -3.90 -18.29 10.67
C ALA A 152 -4.47 -19.65 10.22
N ARG A 153 -4.80 -20.56 11.16
CA ARG A 153 -5.48 -21.84 10.86
C ARG A 153 -6.83 -21.60 10.18
N THR A 154 -7.64 -20.70 10.74
CA THR A 154 -8.94 -20.36 10.17
C THR A 154 -8.82 -19.83 8.73
N LEU A 155 -7.82 -18.99 8.44
CA LEU A 155 -7.57 -18.48 7.09
C LEU A 155 -7.15 -19.61 6.12
N LEU A 156 -6.32 -20.55 6.57
CA LEU A 156 -5.93 -21.72 5.77
C LEU A 156 -7.14 -22.63 5.47
N GLU A 157 -8.00 -22.87 6.45
CA GLU A 157 -9.23 -23.66 6.28
C GLU A 157 -10.23 -22.96 5.33
N LYS A 158 -10.41 -21.65 5.48
CA LYS A 158 -11.22 -20.84 4.56
C LYS A 158 -10.68 -20.91 3.13
N ALA A 159 -9.35 -20.82 2.96
CA ALA A 159 -8.71 -20.97 1.66
C ALA A 159 -9.00 -22.33 1.03
N ALA A 160 -8.80 -23.40 1.79
CA ALA A 160 -9.07 -24.77 1.33
C ALA A 160 -10.53 -24.96 0.93
N SER A 161 -11.48 -24.47 1.73
CA SER A 161 -12.92 -24.55 1.43
C SER A 161 -13.32 -23.81 0.15
N ARG A 162 -12.60 -22.74 -0.19
CA ARG A 162 -12.81 -21.91 -1.38
C ARG A 162 -11.95 -22.33 -2.57
N LYS A 163 -11.15 -23.38 -2.41
CA LYS A 163 -10.19 -23.87 -3.44
C LYS A 163 -9.14 -22.81 -3.83
N VAL A 164 -8.81 -21.91 -2.90
CA VAL A 164 -7.72 -20.96 -3.06
C VAL A 164 -6.43 -21.60 -2.54
N ASN A 165 -5.38 -21.60 -3.35
CA ASN A 165 -4.10 -22.17 -2.95
C ASN A 165 -3.27 -21.12 -2.18
N ILE A 166 -3.02 -21.33 -0.89
CA ILE A 166 -2.06 -20.52 -0.13
C ILE A 166 -0.69 -21.17 -0.24
N VAL A 167 0.25 -20.42 -0.79
CA VAL A 167 1.66 -20.79 -0.96
C VAL A 167 2.49 -20.10 0.11
N LEU A 168 3.18 -20.91 0.92
CA LEU A 168 4.13 -20.45 1.94
C LEU A 168 5.57 -20.73 1.47
N PRO A 169 6.58 -19.99 1.96
CA PRO A 169 7.97 -20.29 1.68
C PRO A 169 8.35 -21.72 2.09
N THR A 170 9.11 -22.39 1.26
CA THR A 170 9.66 -23.74 1.53
C THR A 170 11.02 -23.69 2.17
N ASP A 171 11.79 -22.64 1.88
CA ASP A 171 13.10 -22.36 2.41
C ASP A 171 13.22 -20.90 2.87
N SER A 172 14.19 -20.63 3.72
CA SER A 172 14.50 -19.31 4.27
C SER A 172 15.99 -19.15 4.44
N ILE A 173 16.50 -17.96 4.15
CA ILE A 173 17.83 -17.57 4.60
C ILE A 173 17.72 -17.14 6.06
N VAL A 174 18.33 -17.88 6.96
CA VAL A 174 18.39 -17.60 8.39
C VAL A 174 19.72 -16.97 8.76
N ALA A 175 19.74 -16.10 9.75
CA ALA A 175 20.93 -15.40 10.19
C ALA A 175 21.05 -15.40 11.71
N ASP A 176 22.27 -15.39 12.23
CA ASP A 176 22.56 -15.38 13.66
C ASP A 176 22.29 -14.02 14.32
N GLN A 177 22.25 -12.94 13.51
CA GLN A 177 21.94 -11.58 13.95
C GLN A 177 21.36 -10.74 12.82
N PHE A 178 20.71 -9.62 13.17
CA PHE A 178 20.20 -8.64 12.20
C PHE A 178 21.32 -7.66 11.80
N SER A 179 22.21 -8.09 10.90
CA SER A 179 23.36 -7.31 10.42
C SER A 179 23.71 -7.72 8.99
N ASN A 180 24.34 -6.80 8.23
CA ASN A 180 24.87 -7.11 6.91
C ASN A 180 26.04 -8.09 6.96
N ASP A 181 26.75 -8.18 8.10
CA ASP A 181 27.89 -9.06 8.34
C ASP A 181 27.49 -10.34 9.10
N ALA A 182 26.21 -10.63 9.21
CA ALA A 182 25.73 -11.84 9.88
C ALA A 182 26.14 -13.10 9.12
N ASN A 183 26.42 -14.19 9.88
CA ASN A 183 26.48 -15.50 9.26
C ASN A 183 25.05 -15.92 8.85
N ALA A 184 24.92 -16.30 7.59
CA ALA A 184 23.62 -16.67 7.03
C ALA A 184 23.72 -18.05 6.39
N GLU A 185 22.66 -18.85 6.54
CA GLU A 185 22.53 -20.16 5.93
C GLU A 185 21.11 -20.40 5.43
N GLU A 186 20.96 -21.31 4.48
CA GLU A 186 19.66 -21.75 4.00
C GLU A 186 19.10 -22.84 4.93
N SER A 187 17.83 -22.71 5.29
CA SER A 187 17.11 -23.68 6.12
C SER A 187 15.70 -23.91 5.58
N PRO A 188 15.13 -25.14 5.69
CA PRO A 188 13.71 -25.33 5.48
C PRO A 188 12.90 -24.40 6.38
N SER A 189 11.91 -23.69 5.80
CA SER A 189 11.17 -22.65 6.53
C SER A 189 10.34 -23.17 7.71
N ASP A 190 10.09 -24.47 7.76
CA ASP A 190 9.33 -25.16 8.82
C ASP A 190 10.23 -25.89 9.82
N GLN A 191 11.56 -25.77 9.70
CA GLN A 191 12.58 -26.42 10.53
C GLN A 191 13.74 -25.48 10.91
N ILE A 192 13.43 -24.25 11.24
CA ILE A 192 14.42 -23.23 11.66
C ILE A 192 14.80 -23.40 13.13
#